data_e212c7f3037d86b5d9c491ad8d8b4699
#
_entry.id   e212c7f3037d86b5d9c491ad8d8b4699
#
_cell.length_a   1.000
_cell.length_b   1.000
_cell.length_c   1.000
_cell.angle_alpha   90.00
_cell.angle_beta   90.00
_cell.angle_gamma   90.00
#
_symmetry.space_group_name_H-M   'P 1'
#
loop_
_entity.id
_entity.type
_entity.pdbx_description
1 polymer ?
#
loop_
_entity_poly.entity_id
_entity_poly.type
_entity_poly.pdbx_seq_one_letter_code
_entity_poly.pdbx_strand_id
1 'polypeptide(L)'
;MKQRLFFNICVVLLSVLVGRAQSFSNPSVVSRSASELAGTWAAAAEWTGSADMPRYTAFAGYSLRQVLKVSVGSQQLSLCLSNEFSKEPLEIEAVYVADALDSCDIHRSTARYLTFKGHRKICIEAGTKVSSDWLKYELRPLQKLAVTICYGRQIPKNMTSHRGSRTTSYIAAGLVGAKECFKTVEKVDHWYNICQLNVVSQVPVVAVLGNSLTDGRGSTTNAQNRWPDEMSRVLQTIQPTAVLNLGIGGNCVVSGGISQPALKRFERDILGQVRVNQLILFQGTNDIGTSRISAEETASRLIEAYRILIGEAHKKGIKVYG
;
A
#
# COMPACT_ATOMS: atom_id res chain seq x y z
N MET A 1 -46.41 -10.59 -85.92
CA MET A 1 -46.02 -9.51 -85.07
C MET A 1 -46.64 -9.76 -83.69
N LYS A 2 -45.93 -10.35 -82.77
CA LYS A 2 -46.20 -10.34 -81.27
C LYS A 2 -44.89 -10.78 -80.61
N GLN A 3 -44.20 -9.80 -79.99
CA GLN A 3 -43.05 -10.06 -79.14
C GLN A 3 -43.52 -10.72 -77.87
N ARG A 4 -42.84 -11.78 -77.45
CA ARG A 4 -42.98 -12.40 -76.14
C ARG A 4 -41.76 -12.02 -75.26
N LEU A 5 -42.03 -11.35 -74.21
CA LEU A 5 -41.10 -10.95 -73.20
C LEU A 5 -40.83 -12.19 -72.30
N PHE A 6 -39.57 -12.64 -72.21
CA PHE A 6 -39.16 -13.65 -71.24
C PHE A 6 -38.67 -12.95 -69.98
N PHE A 7 -39.34 -13.22 -68.89
CA PHE A 7 -38.91 -12.81 -67.55
C PHE A 7 -37.99 -13.89 -66.98
N ASN A 8 -36.72 -13.57 -66.78
CA ASN A 8 -35.80 -14.41 -66.03
C ASN A 8 -35.84 -14.02 -64.56
N ILE A 9 -36.32 -14.92 -63.69
CA ILE A 9 -36.27 -14.80 -62.23
C ILE A 9 -34.93 -15.37 -61.78
N CYS A 10 -34.02 -14.49 -61.35
CA CYS A 10 -32.82 -14.89 -60.60
C CYS A 10 -33.21 -15.06 -59.12
N VAL A 11 -33.21 -16.30 -58.66
CA VAL A 11 -33.31 -16.60 -57.22
C VAL A 11 -31.91 -16.47 -56.64
N VAL A 12 -31.69 -15.44 -55.86
CA VAL A 12 -30.47 -15.26 -55.04
C VAL A 12 -30.71 -15.97 -53.73
N LEU A 13 -30.01 -17.09 -53.52
CA LEU A 13 -29.93 -17.74 -52.21
C LEU A 13 -29.01 -16.95 -51.31
N LEU A 14 -29.59 -16.22 -50.34
CA LEU A 14 -28.86 -15.58 -49.25
C LEU A 14 -28.58 -16.63 -48.18
N SER A 15 -27.36 -17.18 -48.15
CA SER A 15 -26.86 -17.96 -47.02
C SER A 15 -26.56 -17.04 -45.83
N VAL A 16 -27.44 -17.06 -44.84
CA VAL A 16 -27.22 -16.35 -43.55
C VAL A 16 -26.18 -17.16 -42.78
N LEU A 17 -24.92 -16.69 -42.76
CA LEU A 17 -23.92 -17.14 -41.82
C LEU A 17 -24.25 -16.51 -40.43
N VAL A 18 -24.88 -17.32 -39.59
CA VAL A 18 -25.02 -16.98 -38.17
C VAL A 18 -23.65 -17.14 -37.50
N GLY A 19 -22.86 -16.09 -37.53
CA GLY A 19 -21.66 -15.98 -36.70
C GLY A 19 -22.08 -15.99 -35.22
N ARG A 20 -21.77 -17.09 -34.52
CA ARG A 20 -21.80 -17.10 -33.05
C ARG A 20 -20.77 -16.08 -32.57
N ALA A 21 -21.24 -14.92 -32.14
CA ALA A 21 -20.45 -14.00 -31.32
C ALA A 21 -20.15 -14.73 -30.01
N GLN A 22 -18.91 -15.17 -29.83
CA GLN A 22 -18.42 -15.56 -28.52
C GLN A 22 -18.39 -14.28 -27.68
N SER A 23 -19.33 -14.16 -26.76
CA SER A 23 -19.28 -13.15 -25.71
C SER A 23 -18.05 -13.45 -24.86
N PHE A 24 -16.98 -12.71 -25.05
CA PHE A 24 -15.92 -12.62 -24.08
C PHE A 24 -16.56 -12.01 -22.81
N SER A 25 -16.93 -12.87 -21.88
CA SER A 25 -17.29 -12.43 -20.53
C SER A 25 -16.06 -11.75 -19.95
N ASN A 26 -16.12 -10.43 -19.79
CA ASN A 26 -15.18 -9.71 -18.94
C ASN A 26 -15.11 -10.45 -17.61
N PRO A 27 -13.92 -10.72 -17.06
CA PRO A 27 -13.82 -11.29 -15.74
C PRO A 27 -14.56 -10.34 -14.78
N SER A 28 -15.69 -10.81 -14.26
CA SER A 28 -16.48 -10.08 -13.28
C SER A 28 -15.56 -9.61 -12.18
N VAL A 29 -15.49 -8.31 -11.94
CA VAL A 29 -14.91 -7.73 -10.73
C VAL A 29 -15.74 -8.28 -9.58
N VAL A 30 -15.27 -9.36 -8.96
CA VAL A 30 -15.91 -9.96 -7.79
C VAL A 30 -15.77 -8.93 -6.68
N SER A 31 -16.84 -8.19 -6.38
CA SER A 31 -16.90 -7.32 -5.21
C SER A 31 -16.87 -8.21 -3.97
N ARG A 32 -15.78 -8.16 -3.21
CA ARG A 32 -15.62 -8.93 -1.99
C ARG A 32 -16.26 -8.19 -0.82
N SER A 33 -16.86 -8.95 0.08
CA SER A 33 -17.32 -8.39 1.36
C SER A 33 -16.10 -7.91 2.18
N ALA A 34 -16.23 -6.78 2.86
CA ALA A 34 -15.20 -6.27 3.77
C ALA A 34 -14.84 -7.28 4.87
N SER A 35 -15.76 -8.16 5.25
CA SER A 35 -15.54 -9.24 6.23
C SER A 35 -14.58 -10.33 5.75
N GLU A 36 -14.32 -10.43 4.45
CA GLU A 36 -13.41 -11.41 3.85
C GLU A 36 -11.99 -10.85 3.65
N LEU A 37 -11.74 -9.62 4.03
CA LEU A 37 -10.49 -8.92 3.78
C LEU A 37 -9.74 -8.61 5.07
N ALA A 38 -8.41 -8.57 5.01
CA ALA A 38 -7.54 -8.08 6.06
C ALA A 38 -6.38 -7.28 5.45
N GLY A 39 -5.95 -6.21 6.13
CA GLY A 39 -4.65 -5.63 5.86
C GLY A 39 -3.57 -6.54 6.44
N THR A 40 -2.54 -6.89 5.65
CA THR A 40 -1.42 -7.71 6.14
C THR A 40 -0.14 -6.89 6.37
N TRP A 41 -0.08 -5.70 5.81
CA TRP A 41 0.96 -4.71 6.00
C TRP A 41 0.41 -3.31 5.72
N ALA A 42 0.87 -2.32 6.48
CA ALA A 42 0.62 -0.92 6.20
C ALA A 42 1.78 -0.04 6.69
N ALA A 43 1.91 1.13 6.08
CA ALA A 43 2.78 2.22 6.53
C ALA A 43 2.00 3.54 6.48
N ALA A 44 2.15 4.35 7.51
CA ALA A 44 1.52 5.67 7.56
C ALA A 44 2.16 6.60 6.52
N ALA A 45 1.34 7.13 5.61
CA ALA A 45 1.82 8.01 4.55
C ALA A 45 2.21 9.40 5.10
N GLU A 46 3.31 9.93 4.59
CA GLU A 46 3.91 11.21 4.95
C GLU A 46 4.24 12.03 3.70
N TRP A 47 4.33 13.33 3.89
CA TRP A 47 4.90 14.24 2.89
C TRP A 47 6.41 14.06 2.80
N THR A 48 6.96 14.00 1.59
CA THR A 48 8.38 13.88 1.31
C THR A 48 8.99 15.25 1.03
N GLY A 49 9.92 15.69 1.87
CA GLY A 49 10.73 16.88 1.62
C GLY A 49 11.85 16.63 0.63
N SER A 50 12.53 17.70 0.20
CA SER A 50 13.69 17.58 -0.69
C SER A 50 14.84 16.77 -0.07
N ALA A 51 15.00 16.84 1.26
CA ALA A 51 15.99 16.06 2.00
C ALA A 51 15.70 14.56 2.05
N ASP A 52 14.44 14.17 1.82
CA ASP A 52 13.97 12.80 1.84
C ASP A 52 13.87 12.19 0.43
N MET A 53 14.24 12.96 -0.60
CA MET A 53 14.34 12.48 -1.98
C MET A 53 15.72 11.86 -2.24
N PRO A 54 15.84 10.95 -3.22
CA PRO A 54 17.15 10.41 -3.63
C PRO A 54 18.14 11.54 -3.99
N ARG A 55 19.41 11.37 -3.59
CA ARG A 55 20.42 12.42 -3.77
C ARG A 55 21.02 12.46 -5.17
N TYR A 56 21.17 11.29 -5.78
CA TYR A 56 21.92 11.12 -7.03
C TYR A 56 21.05 10.70 -8.20
N THR A 57 19.83 10.24 -7.93
CA THR A 57 18.87 9.82 -8.94
C THR A 57 17.56 10.59 -8.79
N ALA A 58 16.76 10.57 -9.85
CA ALA A 58 15.36 10.92 -9.80
C ALA A 58 14.52 9.65 -9.96
N PHE A 59 13.22 9.69 -9.63
CA PHE A 59 12.34 8.55 -9.90
C PHE A 59 11.90 8.48 -11.37
N ALA A 60 11.91 9.60 -12.10
CA ALA A 60 11.45 9.65 -13.48
C ALA A 60 12.26 8.72 -14.40
N GLY A 61 11.60 7.69 -14.93
CA GLY A 61 12.23 6.67 -15.77
C GLY A 61 13.12 5.68 -15.02
N TYR A 62 13.02 5.61 -13.69
CA TYR A 62 13.75 4.66 -12.85
C TYR A 62 12.82 3.62 -12.24
N SER A 63 13.42 2.55 -11.75
CA SER A 63 12.72 1.51 -10.98
C SER A 63 13.14 1.56 -9.52
N LEU A 64 12.17 1.52 -8.63
CA LEU A 64 12.35 1.46 -7.18
C LEU A 64 11.89 0.09 -6.66
N ARG A 65 12.77 -0.64 -5.98
CA ARG A 65 12.44 -1.89 -5.29
C ARG A 65 12.46 -1.70 -3.79
N GLN A 66 11.36 -2.04 -3.15
CA GLN A 66 11.11 -1.88 -1.72
C GLN A 66 10.76 -3.23 -1.12
N VAL A 67 11.25 -3.51 0.08
CA VAL A 67 10.97 -4.76 0.78
C VAL A 67 10.09 -4.48 1.98
N LEU A 68 9.05 -5.29 2.13
CA LEU A 68 8.16 -5.27 3.29
C LEU A 68 8.01 -6.69 3.86
N LYS A 69 7.61 -6.81 5.13
CA LYS A 69 7.31 -8.09 5.77
C LYS A 69 5.82 -8.13 6.08
N VAL A 70 5.12 -9.11 5.52
CA VAL A 70 3.69 -9.30 5.77
C VAL A 70 3.46 -9.97 7.12
N SER A 71 2.35 -9.69 7.77
CA SER A 71 1.97 -10.33 9.02
C SER A 71 1.27 -11.67 8.80
N VAL A 72 0.32 -11.73 7.87
CA VAL A 72 -0.45 -12.94 7.54
C VAL A 72 -0.37 -13.27 6.07
N GLY A 73 -0.54 -14.53 5.74
CA GLY A 73 -0.53 -15.03 4.37
C GLY A 73 -1.92 -15.10 3.74
N SER A 74 -1.94 -15.37 2.44
CA SER A 74 -3.16 -15.60 1.64
C SER A 74 -2.81 -16.09 0.25
N GLN A 75 -3.81 -16.54 -0.51
CA GLN A 75 -3.69 -16.87 -1.94
C GLN A 75 -3.96 -15.68 -2.86
N GLN A 76 -4.32 -14.52 -2.31
CA GLN A 76 -4.61 -13.31 -3.10
C GLN A 76 -4.22 -12.06 -2.32
N LEU A 77 -3.65 -11.10 -3.04
CA LEU A 77 -3.25 -9.80 -2.51
C LEU A 77 -3.72 -8.64 -3.41
N SER A 78 -3.85 -7.45 -2.82
CA SER A 78 -4.03 -6.17 -3.51
C SER A 78 -3.17 -5.11 -2.82
N LEU A 79 -2.37 -4.38 -3.59
CA LEU A 79 -1.48 -3.31 -3.11
C LEU A 79 -2.13 -1.95 -3.30
N CYS A 80 -2.14 -1.13 -2.26
CA CYS A 80 -2.54 0.26 -2.35
C CYS A 80 -1.32 1.17 -2.52
N LEU A 81 -1.37 2.02 -3.55
CA LEU A 81 -0.40 3.05 -3.82
C LEU A 81 -0.99 4.42 -3.47
N SER A 82 -0.18 5.30 -2.88
CA SER A 82 -0.60 6.63 -2.44
C SER A 82 0.19 7.75 -3.11
N ASN A 83 -0.54 8.75 -3.57
CA ASN A 83 -0.06 10.06 -4.00
C ASN A 83 -0.73 11.19 -3.16
N GLU A 84 -1.18 10.84 -1.93
CA GLU A 84 -2.03 11.71 -1.09
C GLU A 84 -1.34 13.01 -0.66
N PHE A 85 -0.01 13.02 -0.55
CA PHE A 85 0.74 14.21 -0.15
C PHE A 85 1.36 15.00 -1.30
N SER A 86 1.16 14.56 -2.53
CA SER A 86 1.63 15.25 -3.73
C SER A 86 0.61 16.24 -4.27
N LYS A 87 1.09 17.27 -4.95
CA LYS A 87 0.26 18.26 -5.64
C LYS A 87 0.21 18.06 -7.16
N GLU A 88 0.88 17.03 -7.65
CA GLU A 88 1.05 16.73 -9.08
C GLU A 88 0.72 15.25 -9.30
N PRO A 89 0.25 14.86 -10.48
CA PRO A 89 0.00 13.47 -10.82
C PRO A 89 1.29 12.63 -10.81
N LEU A 90 1.15 11.35 -10.50
CA LEU A 90 2.23 10.38 -10.48
C LEU A 90 2.01 9.31 -11.55
N GLU A 91 2.92 9.25 -12.52
CA GLU A 91 2.89 8.25 -13.59
C GLU A 91 3.70 7.00 -13.20
N ILE A 92 3.07 5.83 -13.31
CA ILE A 92 3.68 4.52 -13.06
C ILE A 92 3.46 3.65 -14.30
N GLU A 93 4.54 3.13 -14.88
CA GLU A 93 4.49 2.26 -16.05
C GLU A 93 4.16 0.82 -15.70
N ALA A 94 4.65 0.35 -14.55
CA ALA A 94 4.35 -0.99 -14.06
C ALA A 94 4.66 -1.11 -12.56
N VAL A 95 3.96 -2.02 -11.90
CA VAL A 95 4.28 -2.50 -10.56
C VAL A 95 4.29 -4.01 -10.58
N TYR A 96 5.25 -4.62 -9.90
CA TYR A 96 5.24 -6.07 -9.67
C TYR A 96 5.72 -6.42 -8.28
N VAL A 97 5.28 -7.57 -7.82
CA VAL A 97 5.67 -8.17 -6.54
C VAL A 97 6.41 -9.48 -6.77
N ALA A 98 7.30 -9.83 -5.85
CA ALA A 98 8.01 -11.11 -5.86
C ALA A 98 8.44 -11.48 -4.44
N ASP A 99 8.73 -12.75 -4.20
CA ASP A 99 9.39 -13.20 -2.98
C ASP A 99 10.76 -12.53 -2.88
N ALA A 100 10.99 -11.78 -1.80
CA ALA A 100 12.27 -11.13 -1.56
C ALA A 100 13.32 -12.15 -1.13
N LEU A 101 14.52 -11.99 -1.66
CA LEU A 101 15.75 -12.60 -1.18
C LEU A 101 16.54 -11.60 -0.34
N ASP A 102 17.83 -11.73 -0.32
CA ASP A 102 18.69 -10.75 0.33
C ASP A 102 18.88 -9.51 -0.55
N SER A 103 19.04 -8.35 0.10
CA SER A 103 19.29 -7.09 -0.60
C SER A 103 18.19 -6.73 -1.59
N CYS A 104 18.55 -6.44 -2.85
CA CYS A 104 17.59 -6.15 -3.93
C CYS A 104 17.17 -7.39 -4.73
N ASP A 105 17.63 -8.57 -4.37
CA ASP A 105 17.35 -9.79 -5.13
C ASP A 105 15.96 -10.35 -4.84
N ILE A 106 15.41 -11.04 -5.83
CA ILE A 106 14.08 -11.66 -5.77
C ILE A 106 14.10 -13.06 -6.39
N HIS A 107 13.20 -13.90 -5.96
CA HIS A 107 12.85 -15.12 -6.68
C HIS A 107 12.07 -14.75 -7.95
N ARG A 108 12.77 -14.63 -9.10
CA ARG A 108 12.17 -14.17 -10.37
C ARG A 108 11.02 -15.02 -10.87
N SER A 109 10.99 -16.31 -10.53
CA SER A 109 9.90 -17.22 -10.88
C SER A 109 8.57 -16.86 -10.18
N THR A 110 8.63 -16.21 -9.02
CA THR A 110 7.46 -15.76 -8.27
C THR A 110 6.97 -14.38 -8.70
N ALA A 111 7.74 -13.65 -9.51
CA ALA A 111 7.41 -12.28 -9.89
C ALA A 111 6.10 -12.21 -10.69
N ARG A 112 5.19 -11.33 -10.26
CA ARG A 112 3.88 -11.10 -10.86
C ARG A 112 3.60 -9.61 -10.96
N TYR A 113 3.17 -9.17 -12.15
CA TYR A 113 2.72 -7.79 -12.36
C TYR A 113 1.35 -7.57 -11.72
N LEU A 114 1.21 -6.42 -11.09
CA LEU A 114 -0.08 -5.89 -10.67
C LEU A 114 -0.75 -5.17 -11.84
N THR A 115 -2.07 -5.14 -11.80
CA THR A 115 -2.88 -4.33 -12.71
C THR A 115 -3.78 -3.38 -11.92
N PHE A 116 -4.21 -2.33 -12.58
CA PHE A 116 -5.13 -1.31 -12.07
C PHE A 116 -6.24 -1.14 -13.10
N LYS A 117 -7.43 -1.66 -12.79
CA LYS A 117 -8.56 -1.77 -13.75
C LYS A 117 -8.14 -2.50 -15.05
N GLY A 118 -7.35 -3.58 -14.90
CA GLY A 118 -6.86 -4.40 -16.01
C GLY A 118 -5.59 -3.89 -16.70
N HIS A 119 -5.09 -2.69 -16.38
CA HIS A 119 -3.91 -2.08 -17.00
C HIS A 119 -2.70 -2.09 -16.07
N ARG A 120 -1.49 -2.29 -16.63
CA ARG A 120 -0.23 -2.20 -15.87
C ARG A 120 0.18 -0.77 -15.59
N LYS A 121 -0.05 0.11 -16.56
CA LYS A 121 0.22 1.54 -16.46
C LYS A 121 -0.91 2.25 -15.74
N ILE A 122 -0.56 3.20 -14.86
CA ILE A 122 -1.52 4.04 -14.17
C ILE A 122 -0.94 5.44 -13.94
N CYS A 123 -1.83 6.43 -13.96
CA CYS A 123 -1.58 7.77 -13.46
C CYS A 123 -2.40 7.96 -12.19
N ILE A 124 -1.74 8.27 -11.07
CA ILE A 124 -2.39 8.52 -9.78
C ILE A 124 -2.50 10.02 -9.59
N GLU A 125 -3.73 10.52 -9.55
CA GLU A 125 -3.99 11.95 -9.38
C GLU A 125 -3.44 12.48 -8.06
N ALA A 126 -3.12 13.77 -8.03
CA ALA A 126 -2.68 14.47 -6.84
C ALA A 126 -3.69 14.32 -5.69
N GLY A 127 -3.21 14.08 -4.49
CA GLY A 127 -4.06 13.96 -3.30
C GLY A 127 -4.86 12.65 -3.20
N THR A 128 -4.60 11.65 -4.07
CA THR A 128 -5.38 10.41 -4.11
C THR A 128 -4.53 9.16 -3.84
N LYS A 129 -5.21 8.05 -3.63
CA LYS A 129 -4.63 6.71 -3.56
C LYS A 129 -5.42 5.74 -4.44
N VAL A 130 -4.80 4.64 -4.83
CA VAL A 130 -5.39 3.62 -5.69
C VAL A 130 -4.97 2.22 -5.26
N SER A 131 -5.90 1.28 -5.29
CA SER A 131 -5.60 -0.13 -5.06
C SER A 131 -5.48 -0.87 -6.39
N SER A 132 -4.54 -1.82 -6.45
CA SER A 132 -4.45 -2.73 -7.57
C SER A 132 -5.66 -3.66 -7.63
N ASP A 133 -5.88 -4.26 -8.79
CA ASP A 133 -6.74 -5.43 -8.91
C ASP A 133 -6.22 -6.57 -8.02
N TRP A 134 -7.10 -7.51 -7.65
CA TRP A 134 -6.72 -8.69 -6.87
C TRP A 134 -5.81 -9.62 -7.69
N LEU A 135 -4.61 -9.86 -7.19
CA LEU A 135 -3.62 -10.73 -7.78
C LEU A 135 -3.64 -12.11 -7.08
N LYS A 136 -3.71 -13.21 -7.84
CA LYS A 136 -3.39 -14.53 -7.31
C LYS A 136 -1.91 -14.63 -7.01
N TYR A 137 -1.57 -14.78 -5.75
CA TYR A 137 -0.20 -14.85 -5.26
C TYR A 137 -0.16 -15.66 -3.96
N GLU A 138 0.65 -16.69 -3.92
CA GLU A 138 0.85 -17.49 -2.70
C GLU A 138 1.75 -16.72 -1.74
N LEU A 139 1.13 -16.06 -0.77
CA LEU A 139 1.77 -15.26 0.25
C LEU A 139 1.77 -16.05 1.57
N ARG A 140 2.95 -16.32 2.11
CA ARG A 140 3.10 -17.03 3.40
C ARG A 140 3.10 -16.03 4.56
N PRO A 141 2.63 -16.42 5.76
CA PRO A 141 2.77 -15.57 6.95
C PRO A 141 4.23 -15.19 7.19
N LEU A 142 4.47 -13.95 7.64
CA LEU A 142 5.78 -13.37 7.97
C LEU A 142 6.78 -13.32 6.80
N GLN A 143 6.32 -13.54 5.58
CA GLN A 143 7.16 -13.50 4.38
C GLN A 143 7.65 -12.08 4.09
N LYS A 144 8.89 -11.96 3.63
CA LYS A 144 9.40 -10.75 2.99
C LYS A 144 8.95 -10.72 1.54
N LEU A 145 8.28 -9.64 1.15
CA LEU A 145 7.80 -9.38 -0.20
C LEU A 145 8.52 -8.17 -0.77
N ALA A 146 9.06 -8.30 -1.96
CA ALA A 146 9.61 -7.18 -2.73
C ALA A 146 8.52 -6.58 -3.61
N VAL A 147 8.35 -5.27 -3.53
CA VAL A 147 7.51 -4.45 -4.41
C VAL A 147 8.42 -3.63 -5.29
N THR A 148 8.31 -3.77 -6.60
CA THR A 148 9.05 -2.96 -7.56
C THR A 148 8.09 -2.06 -8.32
N ILE A 149 8.36 -0.75 -8.28
CA ILE A 149 7.63 0.29 -9.01
C ILE A 149 8.53 0.79 -10.14
N CYS A 150 8.06 0.69 -11.38
CA CYS A 150 8.69 1.29 -12.55
C CYS A 150 7.99 2.62 -12.82
N TYR A 151 8.66 3.72 -12.50
CA TYR A 151 8.09 5.05 -12.64
C TYR A 151 8.10 5.54 -14.09
N GLY A 152 7.04 6.24 -14.49
CA GLY A 152 6.97 6.96 -15.76
C GLY A 152 7.84 8.22 -15.78
N ARG A 153 7.53 9.12 -16.69
CA ARG A 153 8.27 10.38 -16.83
C ARG A 153 7.69 11.50 -15.96
N GLN A 154 6.39 11.46 -15.69
CA GLN A 154 5.72 12.45 -14.86
C GLN A 154 5.78 12.06 -13.40
N ILE A 155 6.64 12.74 -12.63
CA ILE A 155 6.89 12.48 -11.22
C ILE A 155 6.67 13.78 -10.45
N PRO A 156 5.89 13.77 -9.35
CA PRO A 156 5.72 14.94 -8.49
C PRO A 156 7.05 15.42 -7.90
N LYS A 157 7.19 16.73 -7.70
CA LYS A 157 8.32 17.30 -6.96
C LYS A 157 8.40 16.77 -5.54
N ASN A 158 7.24 16.57 -4.90
CA ASN A 158 7.10 16.03 -3.56
C ASN A 158 6.37 14.71 -3.63
N MET A 159 7.02 13.65 -3.25
CA MET A 159 6.44 12.32 -3.22
C MET A 159 5.64 12.09 -1.94
N THR A 160 4.73 11.14 -1.99
CA THR A 160 4.19 10.51 -0.79
C THR A 160 5.12 9.39 -0.37
N SER A 161 5.56 9.37 0.89
CA SER A 161 6.49 8.37 1.40
C SER A 161 6.16 7.95 2.83
N HIS A 162 6.96 7.05 3.37
CA HIS A 162 7.12 6.76 4.79
C HIS A 162 8.61 6.77 5.11
N ARG A 163 9.06 7.74 5.89
CA ARG A 163 10.50 8.00 6.13
C ARG A 163 11.16 7.01 7.07
N GLY A 164 10.40 6.42 7.98
CA GLY A 164 10.89 5.51 9.00
C GLY A 164 10.92 4.04 8.59
N SER A 165 11.12 3.69 7.34
CA SER A 165 10.98 2.32 6.84
C SER A 165 11.84 1.29 7.58
N ARG A 166 12.98 1.69 8.14
CA ARG A 166 14.01 0.78 8.71
C ARG A 166 14.38 -0.35 7.75
N THR A 167 14.19 -0.10 6.47
CA THR A 167 14.38 -1.06 5.39
C THR A 167 14.94 -0.32 4.20
N THR A 168 16.01 -0.85 3.64
CA THR A 168 16.64 -0.28 2.45
C THR A 168 15.76 -0.50 1.24
N SER A 169 15.51 0.57 0.51
CA SER A 169 14.91 0.57 -0.82
C SER A 169 16.01 0.79 -1.86
N TYR A 170 15.87 0.16 -3.01
CA TYR A 170 16.89 0.09 -4.04
C TYR A 170 16.40 0.75 -5.32
N ILE A 171 17.21 1.63 -5.90
CA ILE A 171 16.89 2.33 -7.14
C ILE A 171 17.80 1.78 -8.27
N ALA A 172 17.19 1.49 -9.41
CA ALA A 172 17.89 1.08 -10.63
C ALA A 172 17.50 1.99 -11.79
N ALA A 173 18.46 2.26 -12.66
CA ALA A 173 18.23 3.03 -13.88
C ALA A 173 17.34 2.25 -14.86
N GLY A 174 16.42 2.95 -15.52
CA GLY A 174 15.49 2.39 -16.48
C GLY A 174 14.31 1.64 -15.84
N LEU A 175 13.43 1.13 -16.70
CA LEU A 175 12.24 0.36 -16.33
C LEU A 175 12.61 -1.12 -16.26
N VAL A 176 13.08 -1.57 -15.11
CA VAL A 176 13.55 -2.95 -14.90
C VAL A 176 12.38 -3.92 -14.84
N GLY A 177 12.29 -4.82 -15.81
CA GLY A 177 11.24 -5.84 -15.89
C GLY A 177 11.40 -6.93 -14.82
N ALA A 178 10.31 -7.65 -14.57
CA ALA A 178 10.23 -8.65 -13.50
C ALA A 178 11.22 -9.82 -13.63
N LYS A 179 11.71 -10.11 -14.84
CA LYS A 179 12.70 -11.17 -15.12
C LYS A 179 14.13 -10.65 -15.29
N GLU A 180 14.31 -9.33 -15.29
CA GLU A 180 15.60 -8.69 -15.50
C GLU A 180 16.42 -8.58 -14.22
N CYS A 181 17.73 -8.36 -14.39
CA CYS A 181 18.63 -8.11 -13.28
C CYS A 181 18.47 -6.68 -12.76
N PHE A 182 18.26 -6.52 -11.47
CA PHE A 182 18.11 -5.22 -10.82
C PHE A 182 19.49 -4.70 -10.39
N LYS A 183 20.08 -3.83 -11.23
CA LYS A 183 21.37 -3.21 -10.93
C LYS A 183 21.15 -1.93 -10.12
N THR A 184 21.36 -2.00 -8.82
CA THR A 184 21.20 -0.87 -7.90
C THR A 184 22.23 0.23 -8.20
N VAL A 185 21.75 1.46 -8.38
CA VAL A 185 22.57 2.68 -8.58
C VAL A 185 22.52 3.59 -7.36
N GLU A 186 21.46 3.53 -6.56
CA GLU A 186 21.31 4.27 -5.31
C GLU A 186 20.47 3.47 -4.30
N LYS A 187 20.69 3.73 -3.01
CA LYS A 187 19.93 3.17 -1.89
C LYS A 187 19.34 4.27 -1.05
N VAL A 188 18.11 4.09 -0.57
CA VAL A 188 17.43 5.02 0.34
C VAL A 188 16.71 4.22 1.42
N ASP A 189 16.51 4.82 2.61
CA ASP A 189 15.86 4.14 3.74
C ASP A 189 14.43 4.66 3.95
N HIS A 190 13.67 4.75 2.86
CA HIS A 190 12.27 5.19 2.84
C HIS A 190 11.45 4.24 2.00
N TRP A 191 10.16 4.13 2.32
CA TRP A 191 9.17 3.58 1.40
C TRP A 191 8.47 4.73 0.68
N TYR A 192 8.36 4.63 -0.66
CA TYR A 192 7.67 5.61 -1.48
C TYR A 192 6.44 5.00 -2.13
N ASN A 193 5.35 5.74 -2.08
CA ASN A 193 4.06 5.47 -2.72
C ASN A 193 3.35 4.17 -2.31
N ILE A 194 3.95 3.25 -1.58
CA ILE A 194 3.27 2.08 -1.01
C ILE A 194 2.70 2.44 0.37
N CYS A 195 1.43 2.14 0.62
CA CYS A 195 0.80 2.48 1.91
C CYS A 195 0.07 1.31 2.58
N GLN A 196 -0.41 0.33 1.82
CA GLN A 196 -1.17 -0.78 2.37
C GLN A 196 -1.10 -2.01 1.46
N LEU A 197 -1.01 -3.20 2.05
CA LEU A 197 -1.17 -4.48 1.36
C LEU A 197 -2.34 -5.24 1.99
N ASN A 198 -3.34 -5.52 1.19
CA ASN A 198 -4.54 -6.25 1.59
C ASN A 198 -4.51 -7.69 1.09
N VAL A 199 -5.14 -8.58 1.82
CA VAL A 199 -5.26 -10.00 1.52
C VAL A 199 -6.69 -10.49 1.74
N VAL A 200 -7.02 -11.60 1.11
CA VAL A 200 -8.28 -12.32 1.38
C VAL A 200 -8.07 -13.19 2.61
N SER A 201 -8.58 -12.75 3.74
CA SER A 201 -8.43 -13.42 5.04
C SER A 201 -9.46 -12.92 6.04
N GLN A 202 -9.90 -13.79 6.94
CA GLN A 202 -10.85 -13.46 8.01
C GLN A 202 -10.20 -13.34 9.39
N VAL A 203 -8.88 -13.38 9.47
CA VAL A 203 -8.14 -13.23 10.74
C VAL A 203 -8.40 -11.87 11.38
N PRO A 204 -8.32 -11.73 12.71
CA PRO A 204 -8.36 -10.44 13.37
C PRO A 204 -7.26 -9.49 12.85
N VAL A 205 -7.53 -8.18 12.89
CA VAL A 205 -6.59 -7.14 12.48
C VAL A 205 -6.33 -6.20 13.64
N VAL A 206 -5.06 -6.09 14.04
CA VAL A 206 -4.57 -5.11 15.03
C VAL A 206 -3.85 -3.99 14.28
N ALA A 207 -4.33 -2.77 14.44
CA ALA A 207 -3.60 -1.57 14.01
C ALA A 207 -2.81 -1.00 15.20
N VAL A 208 -1.61 -0.49 14.94
CA VAL A 208 -0.79 0.16 15.96
C VAL A 208 -0.56 1.61 15.57
N LEU A 209 -1.14 2.55 16.32
CA LEU A 209 -0.91 3.98 16.18
C LEU A 209 0.19 4.39 17.16
N GLY A 210 1.30 4.90 16.65
CA GLY A 210 2.45 5.19 17.50
C GLY A 210 3.41 6.23 16.92
N ASN A 211 4.48 6.46 17.67
CA ASN A 211 5.57 7.34 17.29
C ASN A 211 6.82 6.55 16.82
N SER A 212 8.02 7.12 17.03
CA SER A 212 9.29 6.53 16.59
C SER A 212 9.57 5.13 17.16
N LEU A 213 9.10 4.81 18.37
CA LEU A 213 9.28 3.49 18.97
C LEU A 213 8.48 2.44 18.19
N THR A 214 7.26 2.78 17.77
CA THR A 214 6.41 1.92 16.96
C THR A 214 6.91 1.84 15.51
N ASP A 215 7.33 2.97 14.96
CA ASP A 215 7.96 3.08 13.64
C ASP A 215 9.24 2.24 13.52
N GLY A 216 9.93 2.01 14.62
CA GLY A 216 11.07 1.10 14.71
C GLY A 216 12.39 1.74 15.09
N ARG A 217 12.40 2.93 15.73
CA ARG A 217 13.64 3.52 16.25
C ARG A 217 14.32 2.53 17.21
N GLY A 218 15.63 2.28 16.95
CA GLY A 218 16.43 1.32 17.72
C GLY A 218 16.34 -0.13 17.21
N SER A 219 15.48 -0.45 16.23
CA SER A 219 15.50 -1.73 15.56
C SER A 219 16.63 -1.84 14.52
N THR A 220 16.95 -3.04 14.09
CA THR A 220 18.02 -3.31 13.13
C THR A 220 17.52 -3.10 11.71
N THR A 221 18.21 -2.24 10.94
CA THR A 221 17.88 -2.01 9.52
C THR A 221 17.85 -3.33 8.75
N ASN A 222 16.84 -3.53 7.93
CA ASN A 222 16.56 -4.73 7.11
C ASN A 222 16.19 -6.01 7.88
N ALA A 223 16.30 -6.04 9.23
CA ALA A 223 15.95 -7.23 10.01
C ALA A 223 14.42 -7.42 10.14
N GLN A 224 13.63 -6.37 9.91
CA GLN A 224 12.17 -6.41 10.08
C GLN A 224 11.81 -6.89 11.50
N ASN A 225 12.45 -6.31 12.52
CA ASN A 225 12.35 -6.65 13.94
C ASN A 225 11.87 -5.48 14.80
N ARG A 226 11.02 -4.60 14.25
CA ARG A 226 10.27 -3.62 15.04
C ARG A 226 9.36 -4.34 16.02
N TRP A 227 9.03 -3.74 17.16
CA TRP A 227 8.18 -4.43 18.13
C TRP A 227 6.82 -4.90 17.54
N PRO A 228 6.16 -4.18 16.59
CA PRO A 228 4.97 -4.74 15.93
C PRO A 228 5.28 -5.95 15.04
N ASP A 229 6.48 -6.04 14.44
CA ASP A 229 6.92 -7.22 13.68
C ASP A 229 7.11 -8.43 14.61
N GLU A 230 7.69 -8.21 15.80
CA GLU A 230 7.86 -9.27 16.79
C GLU A 230 6.53 -9.69 17.42
N MET A 231 5.64 -8.74 17.70
CA MET A 231 4.27 -9.05 18.11
C MET A 231 3.57 -9.91 17.05
N SER A 232 3.69 -9.54 15.77
CA SER A 232 3.14 -10.34 14.68
C SER A 232 3.69 -11.77 14.69
N ARG A 233 5.01 -11.95 14.92
CA ARG A 233 5.64 -13.27 14.98
C ARG A 233 5.06 -14.13 16.13
N VAL A 234 4.86 -13.54 17.30
CA VAL A 234 4.27 -14.24 18.45
C VAL A 234 2.81 -14.58 18.19
N LEU A 235 2.03 -13.64 17.65
CA LEU A 235 0.60 -13.86 17.36
C LEU A 235 0.38 -14.97 16.34
N GLN A 236 1.30 -15.21 15.39
CA GLN A 236 1.16 -16.35 14.47
C GLN A 236 1.22 -17.71 15.20
N THR A 237 1.85 -17.78 16.38
CA THR A 237 1.93 -19.04 17.15
C THR A 237 0.75 -19.25 18.11
N ILE A 238 -0.01 -18.19 18.44
CA ILE A 238 -1.13 -18.24 19.38
C ILE A 238 -2.47 -18.22 18.61
N GLN A 239 -2.69 -17.17 17.88
CA GLN A 239 -3.84 -16.96 17.01
C GLN A 239 -3.41 -16.10 15.82
N PRO A 240 -3.39 -16.63 14.60
CA PRO A 240 -3.04 -15.85 13.41
C PRO A 240 -3.79 -14.52 13.39
N THR A 241 -3.05 -13.42 13.47
CA THR A 241 -3.58 -12.06 13.57
C THR A 241 -2.77 -11.14 12.67
N ALA A 242 -3.44 -10.35 11.87
CA ALA A 242 -2.78 -9.32 11.06
C ALA A 242 -2.37 -8.15 11.94
N VAL A 243 -1.17 -7.61 11.70
CA VAL A 243 -0.62 -6.47 12.43
C VAL A 243 -0.22 -5.38 11.45
N LEU A 244 -0.75 -4.18 11.65
CA LEU A 244 -0.48 -2.99 10.84
C LEU A 244 0.31 -1.98 11.67
N ASN A 245 1.54 -1.71 11.27
CA ASN A 245 2.38 -0.72 11.91
C ASN A 245 2.14 0.67 11.28
N LEU A 246 1.50 1.57 12.03
CA LEU A 246 1.18 2.94 11.62
C LEU A 246 1.89 3.97 12.53
N GLY A 247 3.08 3.60 13.00
CA GLY A 247 4.01 4.51 13.68
C GLY A 247 4.61 5.55 12.73
N ILE A 248 4.93 6.71 13.24
CA ILE A 248 5.67 7.77 12.55
C ILE A 248 6.71 8.36 13.50
N GLY A 249 7.98 8.44 13.06
CA GLY A 249 9.06 9.03 13.83
C GLY A 249 8.78 10.48 14.21
N GLY A 250 8.96 10.84 15.49
CA GLY A 250 8.78 12.21 15.98
C GLY A 250 7.33 12.71 15.99
N ASN A 251 6.35 11.83 15.82
CA ASN A 251 4.95 12.20 15.71
C ASN A 251 4.31 12.53 17.08
N CYS A 252 3.48 13.57 17.11
CA CYS A 252 2.67 13.96 18.26
C CYS A 252 1.21 13.50 18.11
N VAL A 253 0.48 13.48 19.22
CA VAL A 253 -0.96 13.20 19.25
C VAL A 253 -1.77 14.44 18.89
N VAL A 254 -1.49 15.56 19.55
CA VAL A 254 -2.33 16.77 19.50
C VAL A 254 -1.91 17.71 18.38
N SER A 255 -0.66 18.16 18.42
CA SER A 255 -0.13 19.14 17.46
C SER A 255 1.39 19.13 17.44
N GLY A 256 1.99 19.71 16.39
CA GLY A 256 3.44 19.76 16.25
C GLY A 256 4.06 18.39 15.90
N GLY A 257 5.33 18.23 16.24
CA GLY A 257 6.09 17.04 15.89
C GLY A 257 6.39 16.94 14.39
N ILE A 258 6.73 15.74 13.95
CA ILE A 258 7.00 15.44 12.55
C ILE A 258 5.73 14.83 11.93
N SER A 259 5.39 15.27 10.72
CA SER A 259 4.19 14.87 9.99
C SER A 259 2.87 15.31 10.66
N GLN A 260 1.76 14.85 10.11
CA GLN A 260 0.44 15.13 10.67
C GLN A 260 0.28 14.44 12.03
N PRO A 261 -0.17 15.16 13.08
CA PRO A 261 -0.40 14.56 14.39
C PRO A 261 -1.51 13.50 14.34
N ALA A 262 -1.53 12.62 15.35
CA ALA A 262 -2.45 11.49 15.41
C ALA A 262 -3.91 11.89 15.19
N LEU A 263 -4.38 12.95 15.84
CA LEU A 263 -5.74 13.48 15.68
C LEU A 263 -6.11 13.77 14.20
N LYS A 264 -5.15 14.26 13.40
CA LYS A 264 -5.40 14.61 11.99
C LYS A 264 -5.30 13.42 11.05
N ARG A 265 -4.50 12.41 11.39
CA ARG A 265 -4.27 11.24 10.52
C ARG A 265 -5.10 10.01 10.90
N PHE A 266 -5.83 10.06 12.01
CA PHE A 266 -6.54 8.92 12.57
C PHE A 266 -7.56 8.30 11.60
N GLU A 267 -8.38 9.15 10.98
CA GLU A 267 -9.35 8.71 9.96
C GLU A 267 -8.67 7.96 8.82
N ARG A 268 -7.61 8.54 8.24
CA ARG A 268 -6.87 7.96 7.13
C ARG A 268 -6.12 6.69 7.51
N ASP A 269 -5.36 6.76 8.62
CA ASP A 269 -4.37 5.72 8.95
C ASP A 269 -4.97 4.57 9.75
N ILE A 270 -6.04 4.79 10.51
CA ILE A 270 -6.66 3.76 11.35
C ILE A 270 -8.04 3.37 10.81
N LEU A 271 -8.98 4.34 10.74
CA LEU A 271 -10.36 4.03 10.37
C LEU A 271 -10.51 3.67 8.89
N GLY A 272 -9.61 4.17 8.05
CA GLY A 272 -9.51 3.85 6.62
C GLY A 272 -8.81 2.52 6.30
N GLN A 273 -8.28 1.81 7.31
CA GLN A 273 -7.71 0.47 7.11
C GLN A 273 -8.80 -0.58 7.00
N VAL A 274 -8.49 -1.66 6.28
CA VAL A 274 -9.45 -2.75 6.09
C VAL A 274 -9.64 -3.51 7.41
N ARG A 275 -10.88 -3.49 7.93
CA ARG A 275 -11.40 -4.33 9.01
C ARG A 275 -10.51 -4.37 10.27
N VAL A 276 -10.09 -3.21 10.78
CA VAL A 276 -9.41 -3.13 12.08
C VAL A 276 -10.39 -3.56 13.19
N ASN A 277 -9.99 -4.54 13.99
CA ASN A 277 -10.76 -5.03 15.14
C ASN A 277 -10.20 -4.47 16.46
N GLN A 278 -8.92 -4.21 16.50
CA GLN A 278 -8.19 -3.78 17.69
C GLN A 278 -7.20 -2.66 17.31
N LEU A 279 -7.08 -1.70 18.20
CA LEU A 279 -6.12 -0.61 18.10
C LEU A 279 -5.22 -0.63 19.33
N ILE A 280 -3.91 -0.61 19.11
CA ILE A 280 -2.94 -0.27 20.15
C ILE A 280 -2.56 1.20 19.95
N LEU A 281 -2.85 2.02 20.97
CA LEU A 281 -2.55 3.46 20.98
C LEU A 281 -1.32 3.70 21.85
N PHE A 282 -0.13 3.76 21.23
CA PHE A 282 1.17 3.90 21.91
C PHE A 282 1.88 5.17 21.45
N GLN A 283 1.42 6.32 21.93
CA GLN A 283 1.88 7.63 21.49
C GLN A 283 1.76 8.65 22.65
N GLY A 284 2.28 9.89 22.50
CA GLY A 284 2.18 10.99 23.47
C GLY A 284 3.52 11.44 24.03
N THR A 285 4.55 10.60 23.99
CA THR A 285 5.91 10.95 24.50
C THR A 285 6.46 12.23 23.87
N ASN A 286 6.22 12.44 22.56
CA ASN A 286 6.70 13.64 21.88
C ASN A 286 5.91 14.89 22.29
N ASP A 287 4.60 14.77 22.54
CA ASP A 287 3.78 15.88 23.07
C ASP A 287 4.32 16.36 24.44
N ILE A 288 4.68 15.41 25.32
CA ILE A 288 5.24 15.71 26.64
C ILE A 288 6.65 16.30 26.49
N GLY A 289 7.52 15.63 25.71
CA GLY A 289 8.94 15.97 25.61
C GLY A 289 9.24 17.27 24.84
N THR A 290 8.31 17.73 24.00
CA THR A 290 8.46 18.97 23.20
C THR A 290 7.51 20.08 23.65
N SER A 291 6.73 19.85 24.71
CA SER A 291 5.76 20.82 25.24
C SER A 291 6.45 22.13 25.64
N ARG A 292 5.78 23.25 25.35
CA ARG A 292 6.17 24.60 25.75
C ARG A 292 5.11 25.26 26.67
N ILE A 293 4.11 24.47 27.08
CA ILE A 293 3.05 24.87 28.02
C ILE A 293 3.20 24.08 29.31
N SER A 294 2.37 24.34 30.34
CA SER A 294 2.46 23.63 31.61
C SER A 294 2.23 22.14 31.48
N ALA A 295 2.71 21.35 32.42
CA ALA A 295 2.51 19.90 32.45
C ALA A 295 1.01 19.55 32.57
N GLU A 296 0.26 20.32 33.37
CA GLU A 296 -1.19 20.16 33.56
C GLU A 296 -1.96 20.41 32.27
N GLU A 297 -1.61 21.48 31.55
CA GLU A 297 -2.24 21.77 30.26
C GLU A 297 -1.88 20.73 29.19
N THR A 298 -0.63 20.28 29.15
CA THR A 298 -0.19 19.21 28.25
C THR A 298 -0.95 17.92 28.52
N ALA A 299 -1.09 17.52 29.80
CA ALA A 299 -1.84 16.35 30.21
C ALA A 299 -3.32 16.47 29.83
N SER A 300 -3.93 17.62 30.11
CA SER A 300 -5.34 17.88 29.76
C SER A 300 -5.61 17.76 28.29
N ARG A 301 -4.76 18.35 27.44
CA ARG A 301 -4.88 18.25 25.97
C ARG A 301 -4.69 16.80 25.45
N LEU A 302 -3.76 16.04 26.01
CA LEU A 302 -3.56 14.65 25.67
C LEU A 302 -4.75 13.77 26.07
N ILE A 303 -5.29 13.96 27.28
CA ILE A 303 -6.47 13.24 27.77
C ILE A 303 -7.66 13.47 26.84
N GLU A 304 -7.90 14.73 26.46
CA GLU A 304 -8.98 15.07 25.53
C GLU A 304 -8.76 14.44 24.16
N ALA A 305 -7.54 14.51 23.63
CA ALA A 305 -7.21 13.87 22.35
C ALA A 305 -7.42 12.36 22.40
N TYR A 306 -7.04 11.68 23.47
CA TYR A 306 -7.28 10.25 23.64
C TYR A 306 -8.76 9.93 23.70
N ARG A 307 -9.58 10.74 24.42
CA ARG A 307 -11.04 10.56 24.45
C ARG A 307 -11.64 10.61 23.05
N ILE A 308 -11.18 11.55 22.21
CA ILE A 308 -11.61 11.66 20.80
C ILE A 308 -11.21 10.41 20.04
N LEU A 309 -9.93 10.02 20.05
CA LEU A 309 -9.43 8.87 19.29
C LEU A 309 -10.11 7.57 19.70
N ILE A 310 -10.28 7.33 21.01
CA ILE A 310 -10.94 6.15 21.55
C ILE A 310 -12.43 6.16 21.18
N GLY A 311 -13.09 7.32 21.31
CA GLY A 311 -14.50 7.48 20.93
C GLY A 311 -14.74 7.15 19.45
N GLU A 312 -13.91 7.68 18.55
CA GLU A 312 -14.01 7.38 17.11
C GLU A 312 -13.74 5.88 16.79
N ALA A 313 -12.76 5.27 17.46
CA ALA A 313 -12.48 3.85 17.35
C ALA A 313 -13.71 3.00 17.81
N HIS A 314 -14.28 3.32 18.97
CA HIS A 314 -15.44 2.61 19.52
C HIS A 314 -16.68 2.74 18.63
N LYS A 315 -16.91 3.89 17.99
CA LYS A 315 -18.01 4.05 16.99
C LYS A 315 -17.89 3.07 15.81
N LYS A 316 -16.69 2.62 15.49
CA LYS A 316 -16.39 1.61 14.46
C LYS A 316 -16.31 0.18 15.02
N GLY A 317 -16.60 -0.03 16.30
CA GLY A 317 -16.49 -1.33 16.95
C GLY A 317 -15.07 -1.80 17.22
N ILE A 318 -14.08 -0.89 17.16
CA ILE A 318 -12.66 -1.19 17.37
C ILE A 318 -12.36 -1.14 18.87
N LYS A 319 -11.84 -2.23 19.44
CA LYS A 319 -11.33 -2.27 20.81
C LYS A 319 -10.00 -1.52 20.91
N VAL A 320 -9.83 -0.70 21.93
CA VAL A 320 -8.62 0.11 22.11
C VAL A 320 -7.83 -0.35 23.33
N TYR A 321 -6.53 -0.45 23.18
CA TYR A 321 -5.54 -0.76 24.21
C TYR A 321 -4.48 0.36 24.22
N GLY A 322 -3.96 0.74 25.43
CA GLY A 322 -2.93 1.74 25.61
C GLY A 322 -1.84 1.29 26.56
#